data_73843ea8bea345d38e1f14d5ca2d07dc
#
_entry.id   73843ea8bea345d38e1f14d5ca2d07dc
#
_cell.length_a   1.000
_cell.length_b   1.000
_cell.length_c   1.000
_cell.angle_alpha   90.00
_cell.angle_beta   90.00
_cell.angle_gamma   90.00
#
_symmetry.space_group_name_H-M   'P 1'
#
loop_
_entity.id
_entity.type
_entity.pdbx_description
1 polymer ?
#
loop_
_entity_poly.entity_id
_entity_poly.type
_entity_poly.pdbx_seq_one_letter_code
_entity_poly.pdbx_strand_id
1 'polypeptide(L)'
;TFDDGSKRKVVPNVGIFEVAPDGSVTFTPDKQYVGTPDPVLVKRVDKNGTPVTAKYTPTVEKVTPRATGAQTKGPQGQVKKGKVTFEPGSPQVGFPDNSTPVFDTGTNVKEIAKVGKFEVDGEGNVTFTPVKTFVGKTPEVELSRTDVNGTVAKAKYRATVTAVTPTGTGDQTEGPQGQVQKGRVTFKAGDPKVGFPANSTPVFDTGTNVKEIVKVGKFEVDA
;
A
#
# COMPACT_ATOMS: atom_id res chain seq x y z
N THR A 1 -14.99 39.56 29.26
CA THR A 1 -14.86 39.87 27.82
C THR A 1 -13.39 39.98 27.45
N PHE A 2 -13.08 39.94 26.15
CA PHE A 2 -11.77 40.42 25.69
C PHE A 2 -11.65 41.94 25.82
N ASP A 3 -10.47 42.47 25.51
CA ASP A 3 -10.13 43.89 25.57
C ASP A 3 -11.01 44.76 24.69
N ASP A 4 -11.48 44.25 23.55
CA ASP A 4 -12.42 44.90 22.62
C ASP A 4 -13.91 44.83 23.03
N GLY A 5 -14.19 44.21 24.18
CA GLY A 5 -15.54 44.01 24.70
C GLY A 5 -16.27 42.78 24.19
N SER A 6 -15.69 42.06 23.23
CA SER A 6 -16.28 40.83 22.67
C SER A 6 -16.14 39.63 23.61
N LYS A 7 -16.93 38.59 23.38
CA LYS A 7 -16.75 37.26 24.04
C LYS A 7 -16.11 36.23 23.11
N ARG A 8 -15.96 36.59 21.83
CA ARG A 8 -15.40 35.76 20.79
C ARG A 8 -14.47 36.58 19.92
N LYS A 9 -13.21 36.11 19.75
CA LYS A 9 -12.20 36.75 18.92
C LYS A 9 -11.67 35.78 17.90
N VAL A 10 -11.77 36.12 16.62
CA VAL A 10 -11.24 35.34 15.51
C VAL A 10 -9.92 35.94 15.08
N VAL A 11 -8.85 35.12 15.10
CA VAL A 11 -7.52 35.52 14.63
C VAL A 11 -7.23 34.72 13.35
N PRO A 12 -7.18 35.35 12.17
CA PRO A 12 -6.98 34.66 10.90
C PRO A 12 -5.73 33.80 10.90
N ASN A 13 -5.85 32.57 10.38
CA ASN A 13 -4.79 31.54 10.31
C ASN A 13 -4.22 31.08 11.67
N VAL A 14 -4.85 31.47 12.76
CA VAL A 14 -4.46 31.08 14.14
C VAL A 14 -5.60 30.26 14.77
N GLY A 15 -6.82 30.83 14.80
CA GLY A 15 -7.96 30.16 15.40
C GLY A 15 -8.96 31.11 16.07
N ILE A 16 -9.79 30.55 16.94
CA ILE A 16 -10.88 31.23 17.62
C ILE A 16 -10.67 31.16 19.12
N PHE A 17 -10.77 32.31 19.79
CA PHE A 17 -10.78 32.43 21.23
C PHE A 17 -12.19 32.76 21.71
N GLU A 18 -12.64 32.11 22.78
CA GLU A 18 -13.93 32.37 23.41
C GLU A 18 -13.75 32.48 24.92
N VAL A 19 -14.38 33.46 25.55
CA VAL A 19 -14.27 33.67 27.01
C VAL A 19 -15.63 33.50 27.67
N ALA A 20 -15.71 32.67 28.67
CA ALA A 20 -16.85 32.40 29.49
C ALA A 20 -17.02 33.42 30.64
N PRO A 21 -18.22 33.52 31.28
CA PRO A 21 -18.46 34.45 32.40
C PRO A 21 -17.59 34.18 33.61
N ASP A 22 -17.15 32.98 33.86
CA ASP A 22 -16.27 32.58 34.95
C ASP A 22 -14.79 32.96 34.69
N GLY A 23 -14.46 33.42 33.46
CA GLY A 23 -13.10 33.79 33.09
C GLY A 23 -12.33 32.68 32.37
N SER A 24 -12.90 31.50 32.20
CA SER A 24 -12.30 30.45 31.39
C SER A 24 -12.21 30.88 29.92
N VAL A 25 -11.09 30.57 29.29
CA VAL A 25 -10.84 30.87 27.87
C VAL A 25 -10.68 29.55 27.10
N THR A 26 -11.52 29.35 26.07
CA THR A 26 -11.38 28.27 25.12
C THR A 26 -10.66 28.79 23.89
N PHE A 27 -9.65 28.09 23.44
CA PHE A 27 -8.95 28.33 22.20
C PHE A 27 -9.16 27.16 21.24
N THR A 28 -9.72 27.41 20.08
CA THR A 28 -9.89 26.44 19.00
C THR A 28 -8.92 26.84 17.87
N PRO A 29 -7.77 26.16 17.73
CA PRO A 29 -6.81 26.47 16.69
C PRO A 29 -7.32 26.13 15.30
N ASP A 30 -6.85 26.85 14.28
CA ASP A 30 -6.99 26.44 12.90
C ASP A 30 -6.27 25.10 12.67
N LYS A 31 -6.81 24.26 11.79
CA LYS A 31 -6.33 22.88 11.59
C LYS A 31 -4.82 22.76 11.31
N GLN A 32 -4.24 23.76 10.66
CA GLN A 32 -2.82 23.75 10.30
C GLN A 32 -1.95 24.65 11.20
N TYR A 33 -2.57 25.34 12.17
CA TYR A 33 -1.82 26.22 13.04
C TYR A 33 -0.93 25.42 14.02
N VAL A 34 0.32 25.83 14.10
CA VAL A 34 1.32 25.30 15.05
C VAL A 34 2.12 26.49 15.60
N GLY A 35 2.37 26.50 16.89
CA GLY A 35 3.12 27.53 17.55
C GLY A 35 2.36 28.21 18.68
N THR A 36 2.88 29.37 19.11
CA THR A 36 2.32 30.19 20.18
C THR A 36 1.88 31.52 19.58
N PRO A 37 0.57 31.81 19.57
CA PRO A 37 0.07 33.09 19.05
C PRO A 37 0.35 34.22 20.04
N ASP A 38 0.14 35.45 19.58
CA ASP A 38 0.14 36.59 20.47
C ASP A 38 -0.89 36.45 21.58
N PRO A 39 -0.58 36.90 22.81
CA PRO A 39 -1.50 36.84 23.93
C PRO A 39 -2.81 37.57 23.66
N VAL A 40 -3.94 36.96 24.02
CA VAL A 40 -5.22 37.67 24.08
C VAL A 40 -5.43 38.23 25.48
N LEU A 41 -5.95 39.46 25.58
CA LEU A 41 -6.25 40.14 26.83
C LEU A 41 -7.71 39.87 27.21
N VAL A 42 -7.91 39.31 28.38
CA VAL A 42 -9.26 39.19 29.01
C VAL A 42 -9.42 40.30 30.04
N LYS A 43 -10.54 41.04 29.92
CA LYS A 43 -10.86 42.19 30.75
C LYS A 43 -12.07 41.91 31.66
N ARG A 44 -11.98 42.32 32.88
CA ARG A 44 -13.11 42.39 33.83
C ARG A 44 -13.15 43.74 34.50
N VAL A 45 -14.33 44.23 34.82
CA VAL A 45 -14.56 45.52 35.47
C VAL A 45 -15.16 45.23 36.83
N ASP A 46 -14.71 45.90 37.86
CA ASP A 46 -15.26 45.80 39.21
C ASP A 46 -16.53 46.64 39.36
N LYS A 47 -17.12 46.59 40.57
CA LYS A 47 -18.35 47.35 40.84
C LYS A 47 -18.15 48.89 40.86
N ASN A 48 -16.90 49.34 40.96
CA ASN A 48 -16.55 50.77 40.91
C ASN A 48 -16.25 51.25 39.48
N GLY A 49 -16.34 50.36 38.48
CA GLY A 49 -16.03 50.70 37.11
C GLY A 49 -14.52 50.57 36.77
N THR A 50 -13.68 50.04 37.68
CA THR A 50 -12.26 49.91 37.43
C THR A 50 -11.95 48.60 36.66
N PRO A 51 -11.30 48.72 35.48
CA PRO A 51 -10.96 47.55 34.66
C PRO A 51 -9.68 46.90 35.15
N VAL A 52 -9.62 45.59 35.04
CA VAL A 52 -8.42 44.74 35.17
C VAL A 52 -8.30 43.81 33.98
N THR A 53 -7.12 43.57 33.52
CA THR A 53 -6.82 42.64 32.38
C THR A 53 -5.90 41.52 32.80
N ALA A 54 -6.09 40.37 32.18
CA ALA A 54 -5.22 39.21 32.29
C ALA A 54 -4.88 38.68 30.89
N LYS A 55 -3.68 38.14 30.72
CA LYS A 55 -3.21 37.57 29.47
C LYS A 55 -3.51 36.08 29.43
N TYR A 56 -3.94 35.56 28.27
CA TYR A 56 -4.01 34.15 27.96
C TYR A 56 -3.20 33.86 26.71
N THR A 57 -2.33 32.85 26.77
CA THR A 57 -1.40 32.46 25.70
C THR A 57 -1.40 30.94 25.57
N PRO A 58 -2.08 30.35 24.57
CA PRO A 58 -1.99 28.92 24.31
C PRO A 58 -0.74 28.61 23.48
N THR A 59 -0.31 27.34 23.51
CA THR A 59 0.69 26.81 22.58
C THR A 59 0.12 25.58 21.92
N VAL A 60 0.23 25.51 20.58
CA VAL A 60 -0.21 24.37 19.77
C VAL A 60 1.03 23.62 19.30
N GLU A 61 1.14 22.37 19.74
CA GLU A 61 2.23 21.48 19.33
C GLU A 61 1.94 20.80 18.01
N LYS A 62 2.99 20.62 17.21
CA LYS A 62 2.88 19.92 15.92
C LYS A 62 2.60 18.44 16.15
N VAL A 63 1.58 17.90 15.46
CA VAL A 63 1.34 16.46 15.33
C VAL A 63 1.69 16.01 13.94
N THR A 64 2.34 14.84 13.84
CA THR A 64 2.80 14.29 12.56
C THR A 64 2.40 12.82 12.48
N PRO A 65 1.56 12.44 11.51
CA PRO A 65 1.23 11.04 11.29
C PRO A 65 2.46 10.26 10.81
N ARG A 66 2.47 8.97 11.06
CA ARG A 66 3.57 8.06 10.68
C ARG A 66 3.05 6.99 9.73
N ALA A 67 3.97 6.41 8.97
CA ALA A 67 3.66 5.27 8.12
C ALA A 67 4.82 4.29 8.10
N THR A 68 4.47 2.99 8.01
CA THR A 68 5.43 1.89 7.92
C THR A 68 5.19 1.14 6.62
N GLY A 69 6.25 0.94 5.86
CA GLY A 69 6.22 0.21 4.60
C GLY A 69 6.19 -1.31 4.80
N ALA A 70 6.02 -2.03 3.69
CA ALA A 70 5.99 -3.48 3.69
C ALA A 70 6.71 -4.07 2.48
N GLN A 71 7.17 -5.31 2.64
CA GLN A 71 7.75 -6.11 1.56
C GLN A 71 7.11 -7.49 1.54
N THR A 72 6.94 -8.04 0.34
CA THR A 72 6.41 -9.39 0.17
C THR A 72 7.26 -10.20 -0.79
N LYS A 73 7.24 -11.53 -0.65
CA LYS A 73 7.94 -12.46 -1.53
C LYS A 73 7.07 -13.68 -1.80
N GLY A 74 7.11 -14.19 -3.00
CA GLY A 74 6.41 -15.43 -3.35
C GLY A 74 6.59 -15.81 -4.81
N PRO A 75 6.09 -17.00 -5.21
CA PRO A 75 6.34 -17.56 -6.53
C PRO A 75 5.62 -16.79 -7.64
N GLN A 76 6.13 -16.97 -8.85
CA GLN A 76 5.60 -16.44 -10.09
C GLN A 76 4.13 -16.85 -10.29
N GLY A 77 3.33 -15.98 -10.90
CA GLY A 77 1.91 -16.23 -11.19
C GLY A 77 0.95 -16.13 -10.00
N GLN A 78 1.45 -16.00 -8.78
CA GLN A 78 0.61 -15.84 -7.59
C GLN A 78 0.53 -14.39 -7.14
N VAL A 79 -0.62 -14.01 -6.60
CA VAL A 79 -0.86 -12.71 -5.97
C VAL A 79 -0.03 -12.60 -4.68
N LYS A 80 0.51 -11.41 -4.41
CA LYS A 80 1.23 -11.09 -3.17
C LYS A 80 0.38 -10.12 -2.35
N LYS A 81 0.22 -10.41 -1.07
CA LYS A 81 -0.51 -9.55 -0.13
C LYS A 81 0.42 -9.10 0.98
N GLY A 82 0.47 -7.79 1.22
CA GLY A 82 1.21 -7.16 2.31
C GLY A 82 0.39 -6.06 2.95
N LYS A 83 0.85 -5.51 4.06
CA LYS A 83 0.15 -4.43 4.75
C LYS A 83 1.12 -3.29 5.03
N VAL A 84 0.81 -2.10 4.53
CA VAL A 84 1.41 -0.85 4.98
C VAL A 84 0.54 -0.30 6.11
N THR A 85 1.15 0.34 7.11
CA THR A 85 0.41 0.91 8.24
C THR A 85 0.54 2.42 8.24
N PHE A 86 -0.55 3.09 8.64
CA PHE A 86 -0.60 4.53 8.84
C PHE A 86 -1.12 4.79 10.24
N GLU A 87 -0.38 5.55 11.02
CA GLU A 87 -0.69 5.89 12.39
C GLU A 87 -0.88 7.41 12.51
N PRO A 88 -1.96 7.88 13.14
CA PRO A 88 -2.16 9.30 13.37
C PRO A 88 -1.10 9.86 14.33
N GLY A 89 -0.79 11.13 14.19
CA GLY A 89 0.17 11.80 15.08
C GLY A 89 -0.40 12.03 16.50
N SER A 90 -1.72 12.04 16.62
CA SER A 90 -2.47 12.14 17.88
C SER A 90 -3.83 11.47 17.70
N PRO A 91 -4.41 10.86 18.75
CA PRO A 91 -5.76 10.31 18.69
C PRO A 91 -6.84 11.33 18.29
N GLN A 92 -6.63 12.62 18.58
CA GLN A 92 -7.55 13.72 18.25
C GLN A 92 -7.39 14.20 16.79
N VAL A 93 -6.27 13.85 16.14
CA VAL A 93 -5.94 14.24 14.77
C VAL A 93 -5.79 12.97 13.95
N GLY A 94 -6.92 12.33 13.65
CA GLY A 94 -6.99 11.09 12.88
C GLY A 94 -6.86 11.30 11.37
N PHE A 95 -7.01 10.21 10.66
CA PHE A 95 -7.27 10.27 9.22
C PHE A 95 -8.78 10.47 9.00
N PRO A 96 -9.20 11.16 7.92
CA PRO A 96 -10.61 11.29 7.61
C PRO A 96 -11.30 9.93 7.53
N ASP A 97 -12.55 9.85 8.03
CA ASP A 97 -13.36 8.64 7.91
C ASP A 97 -13.48 8.23 6.44
N ASN A 98 -13.38 6.93 6.19
CA ASN A 98 -13.41 6.34 4.84
C ASN A 98 -12.28 6.80 3.90
N SER A 99 -11.24 7.49 4.40
CA SER A 99 -10.08 7.79 3.57
C SER A 99 -9.27 6.53 3.28
N THR A 100 -8.99 6.28 2.01
CA THR A 100 -8.14 5.18 1.57
C THR A 100 -6.74 5.72 1.25
N PRO A 101 -5.67 5.01 1.62
CA PRO A 101 -4.33 5.34 1.13
C PRO A 101 -4.31 5.34 -0.40
N VAL A 102 -3.50 6.20 -0.99
CA VAL A 102 -3.36 6.30 -2.44
C VAL A 102 -1.90 6.16 -2.86
N PHE A 103 -1.67 5.62 -4.05
CA PHE A 103 -0.36 5.64 -4.68
C PHE A 103 0.00 7.06 -5.15
N ASP A 104 1.23 7.24 -5.58
CA ASP A 104 1.74 8.48 -6.20
C ASP A 104 0.93 8.94 -7.43
N THR A 105 0.10 8.08 -7.98
CA THR A 105 -0.89 8.40 -9.04
C THR A 105 -2.13 9.12 -8.54
N GLY A 106 -2.30 9.27 -7.21
CA GLY A 106 -3.49 9.83 -6.58
C GLY A 106 -4.68 8.87 -6.49
N THR A 107 -4.49 7.59 -6.85
CA THR A 107 -5.53 6.55 -6.81
C THR A 107 -5.12 5.37 -5.94
N ASN A 108 -6.07 4.53 -5.55
CA ASN A 108 -5.81 3.29 -4.81
C ASN A 108 -5.42 2.11 -5.70
N VAL A 109 -5.20 2.36 -7.00
CA VAL A 109 -4.74 1.39 -7.99
C VAL A 109 -3.56 1.97 -8.75
N LYS A 110 -2.52 1.15 -8.96
CA LYS A 110 -1.36 1.48 -9.79
C LYS A 110 -0.97 0.32 -10.66
N GLU A 111 -0.91 0.54 -11.97
CA GLU A 111 -0.44 -0.44 -12.94
C GLU A 111 0.96 -0.06 -13.44
N ILE A 112 1.83 -1.06 -13.54
CA ILE A 112 3.18 -0.91 -14.10
C ILE A 112 3.32 -1.93 -15.23
N ALA A 113 3.51 -1.41 -16.43
CA ALA A 113 3.63 -2.24 -17.64
C ALA A 113 4.70 -3.33 -17.48
N LYS A 114 4.38 -4.55 -17.89
CA LYS A 114 5.25 -5.75 -17.79
C LYS A 114 5.59 -6.19 -16.37
N VAL A 115 5.06 -5.52 -15.35
CA VAL A 115 5.25 -5.86 -13.92
C VAL A 115 3.96 -6.40 -13.31
N GLY A 116 2.89 -5.59 -13.31
CA GLY A 116 1.60 -5.98 -12.76
C GLY A 116 0.83 -4.82 -12.16
N LYS A 117 -0.22 -5.18 -11.42
CA LYS A 117 -1.18 -4.27 -10.81
C LYS A 117 -1.03 -4.28 -9.29
N PHE A 118 -1.00 -3.10 -8.69
CA PHE A 118 -1.04 -2.87 -7.24
C PHE A 118 -2.40 -2.27 -6.88
N GLU A 119 -2.98 -2.73 -5.80
CA GLU A 119 -4.24 -2.23 -5.23
C GLU A 119 -4.06 -2.09 -3.73
N VAL A 120 -4.63 -1.04 -3.13
CA VAL A 120 -4.62 -0.83 -1.69
C VAL A 120 -6.04 -0.55 -1.19
N ASP A 121 -6.41 -1.14 -0.05
CA ASP A 121 -7.68 -0.90 0.63
C ASP A 121 -7.56 0.17 1.75
N GLY A 122 -8.69 0.47 2.40
CA GLY A 122 -8.78 1.46 3.48
C GLY A 122 -7.94 1.10 4.72
N GLU A 123 -7.70 -0.19 4.96
CA GLU A 123 -6.88 -0.70 6.06
C GLU A 123 -5.38 -0.75 5.74
N GLY A 124 -4.98 -0.38 4.51
CA GLY A 124 -3.60 -0.41 4.06
C GLY A 124 -3.12 -1.78 3.58
N ASN A 125 -4.04 -2.74 3.33
CA ASN A 125 -3.66 -4.00 2.72
C ASN A 125 -3.35 -3.77 1.25
N VAL A 126 -2.12 -4.10 0.85
CA VAL A 126 -1.66 -3.97 -0.53
C VAL A 126 -1.72 -5.34 -1.21
N THR A 127 -2.45 -5.42 -2.31
CA THR A 127 -2.51 -6.59 -3.17
C THR A 127 -1.70 -6.31 -4.44
N PHE A 128 -0.69 -7.11 -4.70
CA PHE A 128 0.07 -7.07 -5.95
C PHE A 128 -0.25 -8.30 -6.81
N THR A 129 -0.78 -8.06 -7.99
CA THR A 129 -1.07 -9.08 -9.02
C THR A 129 -0.02 -8.96 -10.11
N PRO A 130 0.98 -9.86 -10.17
CA PRO A 130 2.01 -9.80 -11.20
C PRO A 130 1.46 -10.20 -12.57
N VAL A 131 2.04 -9.68 -13.64
CA VAL A 131 1.86 -10.31 -14.95
C VAL A 131 2.53 -11.70 -14.95
N LYS A 132 1.99 -12.65 -15.70
CA LYS A 132 2.41 -14.07 -15.66
C LYS A 132 3.92 -14.30 -15.89
N THR A 133 4.54 -13.45 -16.70
CA THR A 133 5.96 -13.56 -17.06
C THR A 133 6.90 -12.80 -16.12
N PHE A 134 6.38 -12.00 -15.17
CA PHE A 134 7.22 -11.19 -14.32
C PHE A 134 7.93 -12.03 -13.25
N VAL A 135 9.24 -11.85 -13.16
CA VAL A 135 10.13 -12.41 -12.14
C VAL A 135 11.09 -11.32 -11.68
N GLY A 136 11.41 -11.30 -10.39
CA GLY A 136 12.32 -10.33 -9.81
C GLY A 136 11.65 -9.40 -8.80
N LYS A 137 12.35 -8.34 -8.45
CA LYS A 137 11.83 -7.28 -7.56
C LYS A 137 11.04 -6.26 -8.36
N THR A 138 9.86 -5.87 -7.86
CA THR A 138 9.13 -4.74 -8.44
C THR A 138 9.86 -3.44 -8.20
N PRO A 139 9.60 -2.39 -8.99
CA PRO A 139 9.86 -1.03 -8.55
C PRO A 139 9.22 -0.81 -7.17
N GLU A 140 9.80 0.07 -6.37
CA GLU A 140 9.20 0.50 -5.11
C GLU A 140 8.02 1.42 -5.42
N VAL A 141 6.86 1.16 -4.85
CA VAL A 141 5.69 2.01 -4.97
C VAL A 141 5.48 2.77 -3.66
N GLU A 142 5.27 4.07 -3.75
CA GLU A 142 4.97 4.92 -2.61
C GLU A 142 3.45 5.02 -2.45
N LEU A 143 3.00 4.90 -1.20
CA LEU A 143 1.63 5.12 -0.77
C LEU A 143 1.60 6.29 0.20
N SER A 144 0.54 7.09 0.14
CA SER A 144 0.34 8.21 1.03
C SER A 144 -1.07 8.22 1.60
N ARG A 145 -1.21 8.76 2.82
CA ARG A 145 -2.48 9.05 3.47
C ARG A 145 -2.38 10.39 4.17
N THR A 146 -3.39 11.24 4.02
CA THR A 146 -3.40 12.60 4.57
C THR A 146 -4.31 12.64 5.78
N ASP A 147 -3.84 13.20 6.89
CA ASP A 147 -4.63 13.39 8.10
C ASP A 147 -5.65 14.53 7.96
N VAL A 148 -6.51 14.70 8.98
CA VAL A 148 -7.53 15.78 8.98
C VAL A 148 -6.93 17.18 9.01
N ASN A 149 -5.66 17.34 9.36
CA ASN A 149 -4.94 18.63 9.34
C ASN A 149 -4.24 18.88 8.00
N GLY A 150 -4.32 17.95 7.04
CA GLY A 150 -3.64 18.06 5.77
C GLY A 150 -2.17 17.59 5.78
N THR A 151 -1.71 16.95 6.88
CA THR A 151 -0.35 16.40 6.95
C THR A 151 -0.30 15.02 6.33
N VAL A 152 0.69 14.79 5.45
CA VAL A 152 0.81 13.56 4.66
C VAL A 152 1.78 12.60 5.34
N ALA A 153 1.33 11.36 5.59
CA ALA A 153 2.18 10.23 5.90
C ALA A 153 2.48 9.41 4.64
N LYS A 154 3.70 8.90 4.49
CA LYS A 154 4.15 8.15 3.31
C LYS A 154 4.75 6.81 3.70
N ALA A 155 4.33 5.75 3.01
CA ALA A 155 4.86 4.40 3.16
C ALA A 155 5.32 3.86 1.81
N LYS A 156 6.22 2.88 1.83
CA LYS A 156 6.73 2.23 0.63
C LYS A 156 6.39 0.74 0.64
N TYR A 157 6.03 0.24 -0.52
CA TYR A 157 5.78 -1.19 -0.71
C TYR A 157 6.60 -1.74 -1.88
N ARG A 158 7.10 -2.98 -1.71
CA ARG A 158 7.82 -3.72 -2.76
C ARG A 158 7.46 -5.20 -2.70
N ALA A 159 7.24 -5.81 -3.85
CA ALA A 159 7.09 -7.25 -3.97
C ALA A 159 8.31 -7.88 -4.64
N THR A 160 8.61 -9.13 -4.27
CA THR A 160 9.61 -9.96 -4.95
C THR A 160 8.91 -11.22 -5.46
N VAL A 161 9.02 -11.45 -6.77
CA VAL A 161 8.48 -12.62 -7.44
C VAL A 161 9.61 -13.57 -7.75
N THR A 162 9.55 -14.79 -7.21
CA THR A 162 10.54 -15.85 -7.48
C THR A 162 10.09 -16.69 -8.66
N ALA A 163 11.02 -17.02 -9.54
CA ALA A 163 10.75 -17.91 -10.66
C ALA A 163 10.22 -19.26 -10.19
N VAL A 164 9.33 -19.85 -10.97
CA VAL A 164 8.91 -21.25 -10.84
C VAL A 164 9.38 -22.01 -12.08
N THR A 165 10.07 -23.12 -11.85
CA THR A 165 10.66 -23.93 -12.93
C THR A 165 10.00 -25.31 -12.91
N PRO A 166 9.30 -25.70 -13.98
CA PRO A 166 8.82 -27.07 -14.09
C PRO A 166 9.98 -28.04 -14.24
N THR A 167 9.76 -29.30 -13.91
CA THR A 167 10.72 -30.37 -14.07
C THR A 167 10.14 -31.48 -14.95
N GLY A 168 11.01 -32.13 -15.72
CA GLY A 168 10.70 -33.32 -16.48
C GLY A 168 11.53 -34.50 -15.99
N THR A 169 10.96 -35.69 -16.02
CA THR A 169 11.65 -36.96 -15.79
C THR A 169 11.56 -37.79 -17.03
N GLY A 170 12.70 -38.21 -17.54
CA GLY A 170 12.80 -39.13 -18.68
C GLY A 170 12.44 -40.57 -18.31
N ASP A 171 12.32 -41.39 -19.35
CA ASP A 171 12.13 -42.82 -19.23
C ASP A 171 13.07 -43.53 -20.22
N GLN A 172 13.40 -44.77 -19.94
CA GLN A 172 14.23 -45.65 -20.77
C GLN A 172 13.49 -46.93 -21.00
N THR A 173 13.54 -47.43 -22.22
CA THR A 173 12.88 -48.68 -22.60
C THR A 173 13.86 -49.61 -23.31
N GLU A 174 13.71 -50.89 -23.11
CA GLU A 174 14.50 -51.94 -23.74
C GLU A 174 13.58 -52.99 -24.34
N GLY A 175 13.94 -53.54 -25.50
CA GLY A 175 13.14 -54.54 -26.15
C GLY A 175 13.80 -55.09 -27.42
N PRO A 176 13.23 -56.19 -27.97
CA PRO A 176 13.78 -56.86 -29.16
C PRO A 176 13.72 -55.98 -30.42
N GLN A 177 14.65 -56.28 -31.35
CA GLN A 177 14.69 -55.63 -32.65
C GLN A 177 13.35 -55.77 -33.40
N GLY A 178 12.89 -54.68 -34.03
CA GLY A 178 11.63 -54.63 -34.83
C GLY A 178 10.36 -54.51 -34.01
N GLN A 179 10.42 -54.46 -32.66
CA GLN A 179 9.24 -54.23 -31.82
C GLN A 179 9.13 -52.78 -31.38
N VAL A 180 7.87 -52.27 -31.35
CA VAL A 180 7.54 -50.95 -30.82
C VAL A 180 7.81 -50.95 -29.33
N GLN A 181 8.50 -49.94 -28.87
CA GLN A 181 8.76 -49.71 -27.46
C GLN A 181 7.93 -48.51 -26.98
N LYS A 182 7.36 -48.64 -25.78
CA LYS A 182 6.55 -47.60 -25.16
C LYS A 182 7.16 -47.20 -23.81
N GLY A 183 7.45 -45.92 -23.65
CA GLY A 183 7.93 -45.34 -22.39
C GLY A 183 6.99 -44.21 -21.98
N ARG A 184 7.21 -43.72 -20.74
CA ARG A 184 6.44 -42.61 -20.18
C ARG A 184 7.35 -41.57 -19.58
N VAL A 185 7.42 -40.42 -20.22
CA VAL A 185 8.03 -39.21 -19.62
C VAL A 185 7.00 -38.51 -18.74
N THR A 186 7.44 -37.89 -17.66
CA THR A 186 6.56 -37.16 -16.75
C THR A 186 7.00 -35.72 -16.58
N PHE A 187 6.03 -34.82 -16.43
CA PHE A 187 6.26 -33.39 -16.24
C PHE A 187 5.60 -32.96 -14.95
N LYS A 188 6.32 -32.18 -14.14
CA LYS A 188 5.82 -31.62 -12.91
C LYS A 188 5.95 -30.09 -12.95
N ALA A 189 4.84 -29.39 -12.69
CA ALA A 189 4.87 -27.94 -12.56
C ALA A 189 5.75 -27.52 -11.38
N GLY A 190 6.46 -26.40 -11.53
CA GLY A 190 7.32 -25.85 -10.46
C GLY A 190 6.51 -25.36 -9.26
N ASP A 191 5.26 -24.97 -9.46
CA ASP A 191 4.28 -24.65 -8.42
C ASP A 191 2.91 -25.17 -8.83
N PRO A 192 2.17 -25.89 -7.95
CA PRO A 192 0.86 -26.44 -8.27
C PRO A 192 -0.19 -25.40 -8.68
N LYS A 193 -0.06 -24.15 -8.19
CA LYS A 193 -0.98 -23.05 -8.53
C LYS A 193 -0.67 -22.41 -9.88
N VAL A 194 0.54 -22.63 -10.41
CA VAL A 194 0.95 -22.11 -11.73
C VAL A 194 0.73 -23.15 -12.83
N GLY A 195 0.72 -24.39 -12.57
CA GLY A 195 0.37 -25.48 -13.50
C GLY A 195 0.81 -25.35 -14.96
N PHE A 196 0.59 -26.38 -15.73
CA PHE A 196 0.64 -26.31 -17.21
C PHE A 196 -0.70 -25.79 -17.74
N PRO A 197 -0.72 -25.11 -18.92
CA PRO A 197 -1.99 -24.75 -19.56
C PRO A 197 -2.86 -25.99 -19.80
N ALA A 198 -4.18 -25.87 -19.59
CA ALA A 198 -5.12 -27.00 -19.63
C ALA A 198 -5.09 -27.82 -20.93
N ASN A 199 -4.71 -27.18 -22.04
CA ASN A 199 -4.67 -27.84 -23.38
C ASN A 199 -3.23 -27.94 -23.91
N SER A 200 -2.20 -27.81 -23.04
CA SER A 200 -0.83 -28.02 -23.48
C SER A 200 -0.48 -29.49 -23.49
N THR A 201 0.01 -29.98 -24.61
CA THR A 201 0.52 -31.33 -24.75
C THR A 201 2.04 -31.34 -24.84
N PRO A 202 2.69 -32.42 -24.38
CA PRO A 202 4.11 -32.59 -24.58
C PRO A 202 4.47 -32.58 -26.06
N VAL A 203 5.60 -31.99 -26.40
CA VAL A 203 6.16 -32.01 -27.74
C VAL A 203 7.66 -32.28 -27.69
N PHE A 204 8.24 -32.78 -28.78
CA PHE A 204 9.67 -32.90 -28.94
C PHE A 204 10.34 -31.52 -29.06
N ASP A 205 11.65 -31.49 -29.01
CA ASP A 205 12.48 -30.29 -29.21
C ASP A 205 12.27 -29.61 -30.56
N THR A 206 11.70 -30.31 -31.52
CA THR A 206 11.25 -29.79 -32.81
C THR A 206 9.95 -28.97 -32.75
N GLY A 207 9.26 -28.95 -31.60
CA GLY A 207 7.97 -28.31 -31.42
C GLY A 207 6.78 -29.12 -31.95
N THR A 208 7.00 -30.40 -32.34
CA THR A 208 5.98 -31.31 -32.86
C THR A 208 5.81 -32.52 -31.93
N ASN A 209 4.67 -33.19 -32.01
CA ASN A 209 4.41 -34.45 -31.30
C ASN A 209 4.99 -35.69 -32.02
N VAL A 210 5.65 -35.48 -33.16
CA VAL A 210 6.32 -36.55 -33.95
C VAL A 210 7.74 -36.10 -34.22
N LYS A 211 8.71 -37.01 -34.05
CA LYS A 211 10.11 -36.82 -34.40
C LYS A 211 10.64 -38.05 -35.15
N GLU A 212 11.15 -37.86 -36.35
CA GLU A 212 11.82 -38.91 -37.11
C GLU A 212 13.35 -38.75 -37.01
N ILE A 213 14.03 -39.83 -36.75
CA ILE A 213 15.50 -39.90 -36.76
C ILE A 213 15.92 -40.90 -37.83
N VAL A 214 16.63 -40.44 -38.83
CA VAL A 214 17.06 -41.25 -39.99
C VAL A 214 17.82 -42.49 -39.50
N LYS A 215 17.45 -43.66 -40.05
CA LYS A 215 18.01 -45.00 -39.72
C LYS A 215 17.77 -45.44 -38.24
N VAL A 216 17.00 -44.67 -37.47
CA VAL A 216 16.65 -45.06 -36.09
C VAL A 216 15.15 -45.36 -35.98
N GLY A 217 14.31 -44.46 -36.42
CA GLY A 217 12.86 -44.66 -36.35
C GLY A 217 12.05 -43.41 -36.13
N LYS A 218 10.76 -43.61 -35.94
CA LYS A 218 9.76 -42.57 -35.64
C LYS A 218 9.41 -42.60 -34.15
N PHE A 219 9.42 -41.45 -33.53
CA PHE A 219 8.97 -41.22 -32.17
C PHE A 219 7.67 -40.42 -32.20
N GLU A 220 6.72 -40.82 -31.40
CA GLU A 220 5.42 -40.11 -31.21
C GLU A 220 5.19 -39.90 -29.72
N VAL A 221 4.64 -38.75 -29.35
CA VAL A 221 4.22 -38.47 -27.97
C VAL A 221 2.72 -38.14 -27.98
N ASP A 222 2.00 -38.86 -27.13
CA ASP A 222 0.56 -38.69 -26.92
C ASP A 222 0.26 -37.48 -26.02
N ALA A 223 -0.96 -36.94 -26.15
CA ALA A 223 -1.45 -35.80 -25.39
C ALA A 223 -1.75 -36.13 -23.91
#